data_9cf63b981e71db0cdca121aa8f009361
#
_entry.id   9cf63b981e71db0cdca121aa8f009361
#
_cell.length_a   1.000
_cell.length_b   1.000
_cell.length_c   1.000
_cell.angle_alpha   90.00
_cell.angle_beta   90.00
_cell.angle_gamma   90.00
#
_symmetry.space_group_name_H-M   'P 1'
#
loop_
_entity.id
_entity.type
_entity.pdbx_description
1 polymer ?
#
loop_
_entity_poly.entity_id
_entity_poly.type
_entity_poly.pdbx_seq_one_letter_code
_entity_poly.pdbx_strand_id
1 'polypeptide(L)'
;WLGEEMANAFVRRRPGELQIASMRFHGLLTQDRQGELRVRSDDGAPDENAPKHFWGWVDLDEAAVACRLAIEVDWDGHEAFFINAPDTSSTIPTIDLVREAYPDAEIKGDLEGFKSAISIEKARRILGWEPKVTWRS
;
A
#
# COMPACT_ATOMS: atom_id res chain seq x y z
N TRP A 1 4.76 -8.56 -11.38
CA TRP A 1 5.18 -8.02 -12.69
C TRP A 1 4.54 -8.79 -13.86
N LEU A 2 4.70 -10.12 -13.96
CA LEU A 2 4.14 -10.90 -15.09
C LEU A 2 2.61 -10.73 -15.24
N GLY A 3 1.86 -10.73 -14.16
CA GLY A 3 0.40 -10.52 -14.17
C GLY A 3 0.00 -9.17 -14.75
N GLU A 4 0.74 -8.11 -14.41
CA GLU A 4 0.49 -6.76 -14.93
C GLU A 4 0.82 -6.65 -16.42
N GLU A 5 1.89 -7.32 -16.89
CA GLU A 5 2.20 -7.39 -18.33
C GLU A 5 1.13 -8.17 -19.12
N MET A 6 0.60 -9.23 -18.53
CA MET A 6 -0.54 -9.94 -19.11
C MET A 6 -1.79 -9.05 -19.18
N ALA A 7 -2.11 -8.31 -18.11
CA ALA A 7 -3.22 -7.35 -18.10
C ALA A 7 -3.06 -6.30 -19.21
N ASN A 8 -1.87 -5.72 -19.34
CA ASN A 8 -1.53 -4.79 -20.42
C ASN A 8 -1.74 -5.42 -21.82
N ALA A 9 -1.37 -6.69 -21.99
CA ALA A 9 -1.55 -7.39 -23.26
C ALA A 9 -3.03 -7.63 -23.59
N PHE A 10 -3.85 -7.98 -22.59
CA PHE A 10 -5.30 -8.15 -22.79
C PHE A 10 -5.98 -6.85 -23.17
N VAL A 11 -5.69 -5.76 -22.48
CA VAL A 11 -6.25 -4.44 -22.79
C VAL A 11 -5.87 -3.97 -24.19
N ARG A 12 -4.60 -4.14 -24.60
CA ARG A 12 -4.18 -3.80 -25.97
C ARG A 12 -4.91 -4.58 -27.06
N ARG A 13 -5.36 -5.80 -26.76
CA ARG A 13 -6.15 -6.62 -27.70
C ARG A 13 -7.60 -6.20 -27.83
N ARG A 14 -8.14 -5.52 -26.79
CA ARG A 14 -9.54 -5.10 -26.68
C ARG A 14 -9.63 -3.68 -26.12
N PRO A 15 -9.15 -2.68 -26.87
CA PRO A 15 -9.16 -1.30 -26.41
C PRO A 15 -10.59 -0.81 -26.19
N GLY A 16 -10.83 -0.20 -25.02
CA GLY A 16 -12.15 0.30 -24.61
C GLY A 16 -13.16 -0.77 -24.17
N GLU A 17 -12.80 -2.09 -24.21
CA GLU A 17 -13.69 -3.17 -23.81
C GLU A 17 -13.36 -3.74 -22.43
N LEU A 18 -12.13 -3.53 -21.96
CA LEU A 18 -11.64 -4.14 -20.72
C LEU A 18 -11.07 -3.09 -19.76
N GLN A 19 -11.50 -3.21 -18.53
CA GLN A 19 -10.95 -2.50 -17.38
C GLN A 19 -10.32 -3.52 -16.43
N ILE A 20 -9.04 -3.40 -16.16
CA ILE A 20 -8.31 -4.34 -15.29
C ILE A 20 -7.57 -3.55 -14.21
N ALA A 21 -7.83 -3.87 -12.95
CA ALA A 21 -7.12 -3.34 -11.79
C ALA A 21 -6.11 -4.36 -11.27
N SER A 22 -4.84 -3.99 -11.18
CA SER A 22 -3.83 -4.74 -10.43
C SER A 22 -3.67 -4.12 -9.04
N MET A 23 -4.22 -4.80 -8.02
CA MET A 23 -4.18 -4.33 -6.63
C MET A 23 -2.90 -4.84 -5.96
N ARG A 24 -2.01 -3.93 -5.59
CA ARG A 24 -0.74 -4.23 -4.90
C ARG A 24 -0.92 -4.02 -3.41
N PHE A 25 -1.13 -5.12 -2.70
CA PHE A 25 -1.26 -5.13 -1.24
C PHE A 25 0.10 -5.38 -0.58
N HIS A 26 0.29 -4.79 0.58
CA HIS A 26 1.29 -5.18 1.57
C HIS A 26 0.63 -6.00 2.69
N GLY A 27 1.17 -6.04 3.91
CA GLY A 27 0.60 -6.83 4.99
C GLY A 27 -0.90 -6.57 5.20
N LEU A 28 -1.77 -7.51 4.80
CA LEU A 28 -3.20 -7.45 5.07
C LEU A 28 -3.45 -7.88 6.51
N LEU A 29 -4.02 -6.99 7.32
CA LEU A 29 -4.25 -7.23 8.73
C LEU A 29 -5.73 -7.04 9.10
N THR A 30 -6.27 -8.01 9.83
CA THR A 30 -7.56 -7.88 10.51
C THR A 30 -7.41 -7.04 11.79
N GLN A 31 -8.50 -6.52 12.33
CA GLN A 31 -8.47 -5.67 13.53
C GLN A 31 -7.78 -6.34 14.73
N ASP A 32 -8.03 -7.62 14.95
CA ASP A 32 -7.39 -8.41 16.01
C ASP A 32 -5.88 -8.52 15.81
N ARG A 33 -5.40 -8.64 14.58
CA ARG A 33 -3.98 -8.72 14.25
C ARG A 33 -3.26 -7.37 14.27
N GLN A 34 -3.96 -6.25 14.17
CA GLN A 34 -3.37 -4.92 14.33
C GLN A 34 -2.78 -4.73 15.73
N GLY A 35 -3.37 -5.36 16.75
CA GLY A 35 -2.80 -5.43 18.10
C GLY A 35 -1.42 -6.12 18.15
N GLU A 36 -1.16 -7.09 17.25
CA GLU A 36 0.14 -7.75 17.15
C GLU A 36 1.25 -6.80 16.69
N LEU A 37 0.92 -5.79 15.87
CA LEU A 37 1.90 -4.76 15.44
C LEU A 37 2.43 -3.98 16.64
N ARG A 38 1.57 -3.65 17.62
CA ARG A 38 1.98 -2.96 18.85
C ARG A 38 2.95 -3.84 19.65
N VAL A 39 2.59 -5.10 19.87
CA VAL A 39 3.41 -6.04 20.65
C VAL A 39 4.78 -6.26 19.99
N ARG A 40 4.80 -6.52 18.69
CA ARG A 40 6.07 -6.72 17.93
C ARG A 40 6.97 -5.48 17.91
N SER A 41 6.37 -4.29 17.94
CA SER A 41 7.12 -3.04 18.00
C SER A 41 7.73 -2.78 19.39
N ASP A 42 7.05 -3.20 20.45
CA ASP A 42 7.52 -3.03 21.84
C ASP A 42 8.62 -4.04 22.20
N ASP A 43 8.60 -5.24 21.61
CA ASP A 43 9.61 -6.28 21.84
C ASP A 43 10.97 -6.00 21.15
N GLY A 44 11.05 -4.95 20.35
CA GLY A 44 12.30 -4.47 19.77
C GLY A 44 12.97 -5.43 18.76
N ALA A 45 12.30 -6.51 18.36
CA ALA A 45 12.82 -7.43 17.36
C ALA A 45 12.60 -6.85 15.95
N PRO A 46 13.65 -6.46 15.22
CA PRO A 46 13.48 -5.97 13.87
C PRO A 46 12.94 -7.07 12.96
N ASP A 47 11.85 -6.79 12.25
CA ASP A 47 11.44 -7.63 11.12
C ASP A 47 12.41 -7.37 9.96
N GLU A 48 13.35 -8.29 9.75
CA GLU A 48 14.36 -8.20 8.69
C GLU A 48 13.77 -8.07 7.27
N ASN A 49 12.50 -8.41 7.10
CA ASN A 49 11.80 -8.28 5.84
C ASN A 49 11.03 -6.95 5.70
N ALA A 50 10.77 -6.26 6.80
CA ALA A 50 9.99 -5.03 6.78
C ALA A 50 10.54 -3.94 5.83
N PRO A 51 11.87 -3.73 5.70
CA PRO A 51 12.40 -2.81 4.69
C PRO A 51 11.99 -3.15 3.25
N LYS A 52 11.92 -4.44 2.90
CA LYS A 52 11.58 -4.91 1.54
C LYS A 52 10.17 -4.51 1.09
N HIS A 53 9.27 -4.23 2.04
CA HIS A 53 7.92 -3.74 1.77
C HIS A 53 7.68 -2.35 2.38
N PHE A 54 8.74 -1.61 2.66
CA PHE A 54 8.65 -0.24 3.18
C PHE A 54 7.76 -0.12 4.43
N TRP A 55 7.77 -1.14 5.30
CA TRP A 55 6.91 -1.21 6.51
C TRP A 55 5.42 -1.00 6.19
N GLY A 56 5.01 -1.35 4.98
CA GLY A 56 3.65 -1.19 4.49
C GLY A 56 2.69 -2.23 5.09
N TRP A 57 1.45 -1.81 5.33
CA TRP A 57 0.34 -2.64 5.76
C TRP A 57 -0.98 -2.03 5.30
N VAL A 58 -2.08 -2.75 5.42
CA VAL A 58 -3.42 -2.22 5.19
C VAL A 58 -4.45 -3.04 5.97
N ASP A 59 -5.48 -2.38 6.48
CA ASP A 59 -6.64 -3.02 7.07
C ASP A 59 -7.40 -3.84 6.03
N LEU A 60 -7.85 -5.05 6.42
CA LEU A 60 -8.50 -5.98 5.50
C LEU A 60 -9.82 -5.42 4.94
N ASP A 61 -10.62 -4.76 5.78
CA ASP A 61 -11.91 -4.20 5.36
C ASP A 61 -11.69 -2.99 4.43
N GLU A 62 -10.70 -2.15 4.71
CA GLU A 62 -10.32 -1.05 3.81
C GLU A 62 -9.77 -1.55 2.46
N ALA A 63 -9.01 -2.63 2.47
CA ALA A 63 -8.55 -3.29 1.25
C ALA A 63 -9.73 -3.84 0.43
N ALA A 64 -10.73 -4.43 1.09
CA ALA A 64 -11.96 -4.89 0.44
C ALA A 64 -12.76 -3.72 -0.19
N VAL A 65 -12.82 -2.56 0.49
CA VAL A 65 -13.41 -1.34 -0.07
C VAL A 65 -12.68 -0.89 -1.34
N ALA A 66 -11.33 -0.93 -1.34
CA ALA A 66 -10.54 -0.59 -2.53
C ALA A 66 -10.86 -1.54 -3.71
N CYS A 67 -10.98 -2.85 -3.45
CA CYS A 67 -11.39 -3.82 -4.47
C CYS A 67 -12.78 -3.55 -5.02
N ARG A 68 -13.74 -3.20 -4.16
CA ARG A 68 -15.10 -2.83 -4.56
C ARG A 68 -15.10 -1.59 -5.46
N LEU A 69 -14.40 -0.53 -5.04
CA LEU A 69 -14.28 0.69 -5.85
C LEU A 69 -13.61 0.43 -7.20
N ALA A 70 -12.65 -0.48 -7.26
CA ALA A 70 -12.02 -0.88 -8.51
C ALA A 70 -12.97 -1.60 -9.50
N ILE A 71 -14.12 -2.07 -9.04
CA ILE A 71 -15.16 -2.65 -9.88
C ILE A 71 -16.23 -1.59 -10.24
N GLU A 72 -16.50 -0.64 -9.33
CA GLU A 72 -17.59 0.32 -9.45
C GLU A 72 -17.21 1.59 -10.23
N VAL A 73 -15.91 1.98 -10.18
CA VAL A 73 -15.42 3.21 -10.82
C VAL A 73 -14.91 2.90 -12.23
N ASP A 74 -15.26 3.74 -13.19
CA ASP A 74 -14.83 3.60 -14.58
C ASP A 74 -13.46 4.28 -14.82
N TRP A 75 -12.57 3.58 -15.50
CA TRP A 75 -11.35 4.11 -16.14
C TRP A 75 -11.08 3.34 -17.43
N ASP A 76 -10.08 3.71 -18.19
CA ASP A 76 -9.73 2.99 -19.42
C ASP A 76 -8.49 2.12 -19.21
N GLY A 77 -8.58 0.90 -19.67
CA GLY A 77 -7.46 -0.02 -19.80
C GLY A 77 -7.02 -0.70 -18.51
N HIS A 78 -5.71 -0.79 -18.28
CA HIS A 78 -5.10 -1.42 -17.11
C HIS A 78 -4.44 -0.39 -16.21
N GLU A 79 -4.77 -0.43 -14.91
CA GLU A 79 -4.15 0.38 -13.87
C GLU A 79 -3.65 -0.48 -12.70
N ALA A 80 -2.44 -0.18 -12.23
CA ALA A 80 -1.90 -0.79 -11.01
C ALA A 80 -1.97 0.19 -9.85
N PHE A 81 -2.56 -0.25 -8.72
CA PHE A 81 -2.80 0.55 -7.53
C PHE A 81 -2.05 -0.01 -6.33
N PHE A 82 -1.28 0.81 -5.65
CA PHE A 82 -0.84 0.51 -4.29
C PHE A 82 -1.99 0.77 -3.32
N ILE A 83 -2.30 -0.22 -2.51
CA ILE A 83 -3.34 -0.18 -1.49
C ILE A 83 -2.67 -0.39 -0.14
N ASN A 84 -2.49 0.69 0.59
CA ASN A 84 -1.68 0.74 1.80
C ASN A 84 -2.27 1.70 2.83
N ALA A 85 -2.08 1.40 4.12
CA ALA A 85 -2.47 2.28 5.21
C ALA A 85 -1.74 3.64 5.15
N PRO A 86 -2.26 4.68 5.80
CA PRO A 86 -1.64 6.00 5.78
C PRO A 86 -0.33 6.06 6.55
N ASP A 87 -0.07 5.06 7.40
CA ASP A 87 1.11 4.97 8.26
C ASP A 87 1.88 3.65 8.08
N THR A 88 3.07 3.59 8.67
CA THR A 88 3.91 2.39 8.68
C THR A 88 3.56 1.45 9.84
N SER A 89 3.97 0.19 9.72
CA SER A 89 3.85 -0.82 10.79
C SER A 89 4.93 -0.72 11.87
N SER A 90 5.74 0.34 11.90
CA SER A 90 6.86 0.54 12.83
C SER A 90 6.61 1.68 13.82
N THR A 91 7.17 1.59 15.02
CA THR A 91 7.22 2.67 16.03
C THR A 91 8.34 3.69 15.81
N ILE A 92 9.23 3.42 14.84
CA ILE A 92 10.32 4.33 14.46
C ILE A 92 9.79 5.29 13.38
N PRO A 93 10.13 6.60 13.42
CA PRO A 93 9.76 7.55 12.38
C PRO A 93 10.20 7.08 10.99
N THR A 94 9.33 7.25 10.01
CA THR A 94 9.54 6.72 8.66
C THR A 94 10.83 7.22 8.02
N ILE A 95 11.18 8.49 8.26
CA ILE A 95 12.41 9.07 7.71
C ILE A 95 13.67 8.36 8.22
N ASP A 96 13.67 7.94 9.49
CA ASP A 96 14.82 7.26 10.11
C ASP A 96 14.94 5.83 9.58
N LEU A 97 13.81 5.13 9.45
CA LEU A 97 13.73 3.82 8.82
C LEU A 97 14.29 3.81 7.39
N VAL A 98 13.85 4.79 6.58
CA VAL A 98 14.29 4.90 5.18
C VAL A 98 15.77 5.23 5.08
N ARG A 99 16.28 6.13 5.90
CA ARG A 99 17.70 6.49 5.91
C ARG A 99 18.60 5.33 6.34
N GLU A 100 18.15 4.52 7.29
CA GLU A 100 18.87 3.35 7.76
C GLU A 100 18.91 2.24 6.68
N ALA A 101 17.75 1.90 6.11
CA ALA A 101 17.65 0.80 5.15
C ALA A 101 18.10 1.17 3.73
N TYR A 102 17.98 2.43 3.35
CA TYR A 102 18.25 2.95 2.00
C TYR A 102 19.00 4.29 2.06
N PRO A 103 20.26 4.32 2.54
CA PRO A 103 21.00 5.56 2.79
C PRO A 103 21.19 6.45 1.55
N ASP A 104 21.25 5.82 0.36
CA ASP A 104 21.45 6.53 -0.90
C ASP A 104 20.14 6.91 -1.62
N ALA A 105 18.98 6.60 -1.02
CA ALA A 105 17.69 6.88 -1.66
C ALA A 105 17.36 8.38 -1.62
N GLU A 106 16.97 8.92 -2.78
CA GLU A 106 16.39 10.25 -2.87
C GLU A 106 14.95 10.25 -2.32
N ILE A 107 14.69 11.04 -1.30
CA ILE A 107 13.36 11.18 -0.71
C ILE A 107 12.59 12.25 -1.48
N LYS A 108 11.51 11.84 -2.16
CA LYS A 108 10.67 12.72 -3.01
C LYS A 108 9.35 13.14 -2.38
N GLY A 109 9.03 12.67 -1.20
CA GLY A 109 7.75 12.92 -0.53
C GLY A 109 7.91 13.41 0.89
N ASP A 110 6.78 13.68 1.51
CA ASP A 110 6.72 13.99 2.93
C ASP A 110 6.63 12.69 3.74
N LEU A 111 7.70 12.40 4.49
CA LEU A 111 7.81 11.26 5.40
C LEU A 111 7.77 11.67 6.88
N GLU A 112 7.11 12.80 7.18
CA GLU A 112 7.00 13.28 8.55
C GLU A 112 6.30 12.27 9.46
N GLY A 113 6.88 12.05 10.65
CA GLY A 113 6.36 11.13 11.63
C GLY A 113 6.34 9.68 11.10
N PHE A 114 5.16 9.08 11.07
CA PHE A 114 4.95 7.68 10.69
C PHE A 114 4.25 7.50 9.35
N LYS A 115 4.20 8.54 8.52
CA LYS A 115 3.57 8.46 7.20
C LYS A 115 4.15 7.33 6.37
N SER A 116 3.29 6.61 5.65
CA SER A 116 3.73 5.55 4.77
C SER A 116 4.69 6.06 3.69
N ALA A 117 5.75 5.31 3.42
CA ALA A 117 6.66 5.56 2.30
C ALA A 117 6.07 5.11 0.93
N ILE A 118 4.90 4.48 0.95
CA ILE A 118 4.20 4.00 -0.25
C ILE A 118 3.11 5.00 -0.62
N SER A 119 3.22 5.59 -1.81
CA SER A 119 2.21 6.53 -2.30
C SER A 119 0.95 5.81 -2.78
N ILE A 120 -0.20 6.25 -2.27
CA ILE A 120 -1.54 5.79 -2.68
C ILE A 120 -2.27 6.82 -3.56
N GLU A 121 -1.58 7.86 -4.02
CA GLU A 121 -2.19 8.97 -4.76
C GLU A 121 -2.96 8.52 -6.01
N LYS A 122 -2.48 7.47 -6.69
CA LYS A 122 -3.20 6.92 -7.84
C LYS A 122 -4.54 6.32 -7.42
N ALA A 123 -4.58 5.52 -6.35
CA ALA A 123 -5.81 4.93 -5.83
C ALA A 123 -6.78 6.03 -5.34
N ARG A 124 -6.27 7.05 -4.66
CA ARG A 124 -7.07 8.20 -4.23
C ARG A 124 -7.68 8.94 -5.41
N ARG A 125 -6.88 9.28 -6.43
CA ARG A 125 -7.33 10.07 -7.58
C ARG A 125 -8.28 9.30 -8.51
N ILE A 126 -8.04 8.01 -8.76
CA ILE A 126 -8.81 7.23 -9.74
C ILE A 126 -9.99 6.53 -9.06
N LEU A 127 -9.77 5.85 -7.95
CA LEU A 127 -10.81 5.08 -7.25
C LEU A 127 -11.61 5.92 -6.23
N GLY A 128 -11.10 7.09 -5.84
CA GLY A 128 -11.65 7.83 -4.70
C GLY A 128 -11.41 7.11 -3.36
N TRP A 129 -10.46 6.16 -3.33
CA TRP A 129 -10.16 5.38 -2.14
C TRP A 129 -9.26 6.14 -1.18
N GLU A 130 -9.68 6.24 0.09
CA GLU A 130 -8.93 6.90 1.15
C GLU A 130 -8.94 6.06 2.42
N PRO A 131 -7.80 5.48 2.82
CA PRO A 131 -7.70 4.71 4.05
C PRO A 131 -7.74 5.63 5.27
N LYS A 132 -8.41 5.17 6.33
CA LYS A 132 -8.58 5.91 7.60
C LYS A 132 -8.07 5.15 8.81
N VAL A 133 -7.95 3.82 8.69
CA VAL A 133 -7.54 2.98 9.80
C VAL A 133 -6.05 3.15 10.08
N THR A 134 -5.73 3.38 11.33
CA THR A 134 -4.36 3.36 11.86
C THR A 134 -4.30 2.42 13.07
N TRP A 135 -3.25 1.63 13.19
CA TRP A 135 -3.05 0.76 14.35
C TRP A 135 -2.57 1.53 15.59
N ARG A 136 -2.28 2.80 15.44
CA ARG A 136 -1.76 3.69 16.51
C ARG A 136 -2.84 4.33 17.37
N SER A 137 -4.09 4.21 17.02
CA SER A 137 -5.23 4.74 17.79
C SER A 137 -5.57 3.90 19.03
#